data_89e78771dfd39548c4f9fb82d33b0b0b
#
_entry.id   89e78771dfd39548c4f9fb82d33b0b0b
#
_cell.length_a   1.000
_cell.length_b   1.000
_cell.length_c   1.000
_cell.angle_alpha   90.00
_cell.angle_beta   90.00
_cell.angle_gamma   90.00
#
_symmetry.space_group_name_H-M   'P 1'
#
loop_
_entity.id
_entity.type
_entity.pdbx_description
1 polymer ?
#
loop_
_entity_poly.entity_id
_entity_poly.type
_entity_poly.pdbx_seq_one_letter_code
_entity_poly.pdbx_strand_id
1 'polypeptide(L)'
;MPETTRENLSTGGWKDLEFGPFREGVTLHWIKPFEGDQPGVALLKYEAGAVVPRHRHEGLETILVLQGTQSDETGDYGAGTYIVNAAGTEHSVWSDTGCVVLIQWDRPVTIL
;
A
#
# COMPACT_ATOMS: atom_id res chain seq x y z
N MET A 1 -13.28 7.38 20.97
CA MET A 1 -13.64 7.68 19.58
C MET A 1 -12.40 7.55 18.68
N PRO A 2 -12.58 7.22 17.42
CA PRO A 2 -11.42 7.07 16.52
C PRO A 2 -10.75 8.41 16.26
N GLU A 3 -9.44 8.37 15.99
CA GLU A 3 -8.67 9.54 15.58
C GLU A 3 -9.08 10.02 14.19
N THR A 4 -9.32 9.09 13.29
CA THR A 4 -9.75 9.36 11.91
C THR A 4 -10.48 8.16 11.35
N THR A 5 -11.29 8.36 10.33
CA THR A 5 -12.00 7.28 9.64
C THR A 5 -11.96 7.49 8.13
N ARG A 6 -12.05 6.39 7.40
CA ARG A 6 -12.32 6.39 5.96
C ARG A 6 -13.39 5.34 5.70
N GLU A 7 -14.48 5.75 5.07
CA GLU A 7 -15.66 4.90 4.91
C GLU A 7 -15.72 4.28 3.52
N ASN A 8 -16.39 3.13 3.44
CA ASN A 8 -16.72 2.46 2.17
C ASN A 8 -15.49 2.11 1.32
N LEU A 9 -14.36 1.81 1.94
CA LEU A 9 -13.12 1.53 1.20
C LEU A 9 -13.25 0.30 0.30
N SER A 10 -14.00 -0.71 0.73
CA SER A 10 -14.22 -1.93 -0.07
C SER A 10 -15.19 -1.74 -1.22
N THR A 11 -15.91 -0.63 -1.26
CA THR A 11 -16.94 -0.35 -2.28
C THR A 11 -16.64 0.91 -3.08
N GLY A 12 -15.38 1.35 -3.10
CA GLY A 12 -14.93 2.46 -3.92
C GLY A 12 -14.95 3.83 -3.25
N GLY A 13 -15.12 3.90 -1.93
CA GLY A 13 -15.10 5.17 -1.20
C GLY A 13 -13.76 5.93 -1.33
N TRP A 14 -12.69 5.23 -1.71
CA TRP A 14 -11.39 5.84 -1.97
C TRP A 14 -11.38 6.76 -3.20
N LYS A 15 -12.37 6.65 -4.11
CA LYS A 15 -12.43 7.46 -5.33
C LYS A 15 -12.58 8.95 -5.05
N ASP A 16 -13.17 9.32 -3.92
CA ASP A 16 -13.41 10.72 -3.54
C ASP A 16 -12.28 11.30 -2.69
N LEU A 17 -11.25 10.52 -2.41
CA LEU A 17 -10.12 10.98 -1.61
C LEU A 17 -9.03 11.57 -2.51
N GLU A 18 -8.29 12.55 -1.96
CA GLU A 18 -7.17 13.16 -2.69
C GLU A 18 -5.92 12.30 -2.55
N PHE A 19 -5.29 12.01 -3.69
CA PHE A 19 -4.02 11.29 -3.76
C PHE A 19 -2.95 12.23 -4.28
N GLY A 20 -1.81 12.24 -3.60
CA GLY A 20 -0.64 13.00 -4.02
C GLY A 20 0.47 12.09 -4.53
N PRO A 21 1.54 12.66 -5.10
CA PRO A 21 2.66 11.89 -5.61
C PRO A 21 3.37 11.12 -4.49
N PHE A 22 3.80 9.89 -4.79
CA PHE A 22 4.55 9.06 -3.85
C PHE A 22 5.79 8.45 -4.52
N ARG A 23 5.58 7.67 -5.58
CA ARG A 23 6.63 7.09 -6.41
C ARG A 23 6.15 7.12 -7.86
N GLU A 24 7.04 6.87 -8.80
CA GLU A 24 6.64 6.76 -10.21
C GLU A 24 5.52 5.73 -10.36
N GLY A 25 4.39 6.15 -10.94
CA GLY A 25 3.24 5.29 -11.16
C GLY A 25 2.40 5.00 -9.92
N VAL A 26 2.75 5.54 -8.75
CA VAL A 26 2.04 5.28 -7.50
C VAL A 26 1.74 6.60 -6.80
N THR A 27 0.46 6.81 -6.48
CA THR A 27 0.02 7.95 -5.68
C THR A 27 -0.43 7.47 -4.30
N LEU A 28 -0.44 8.39 -3.34
CA LEU A 28 -0.67 8.08 -1.94
C LEU A 28 -1.69 9.03 -1.33
N HIS A 29 -2.55 8.48 -0.50
CA HIS A 29 -3.42 9.22 0.40
C HIS A 29 -3.10 8.80 1.83
N TRP A 30 -2.56 9.73 2.63
CA TRP A 30 -2.29 9.44 4.03
C TRP A 30 -3.58 9.36 4.84
N ILE A 31 -3.78 8.25 5.56
CA ILE A 31 -4.80 8.15 6.59
C ILE A 31 -4.18 8.55 7.93
N LYS A 32 -3.00 8.04 8.20
CA LYS A 32 -2.20 8.38 9.39
C LYS A 32 -0.73 8.41 8.98
N PRO A 33 -0.11 9.57 8.81
CA PRO A 33 1.31 9.66 8.50
C PRO A 33 2.19 9.08 9.61
N PHE A 34 3.40 8.68 9.27
CA PHE A 34 4.42 8.34 10.28
C PHE A 34 4.60 9.52 11.23
N GLU A 35 4.69 9.21 12.51
CA GLU A 35 4.91 10.21 13.56
C GLU A 35 5.72 9.56 14.66
N GLY A 36 6.99 10.00 14.83
CA GLY A 36 7.90 9.35 15.76
C GLY A 36 8.06 7.87 15.44
N ASP A 37 7.79 7.02 16.43
CA ASP A 37 7.88 5.56 16.28
C ASP A 37 6.54 4.91 15.89
N GLN A 38 5.51 5.71 15.61
CA GLN A 38 4.19 5.18 15.30
C GLN A 38 4.13 4.70 13.85
N PRO A 39 3.35 3.64 13.58
CA PRO A 39 3.13 3.18 12.22
C PRO A 39 2.46 4.22 11.34
N GLY A 40 2.73 4.15 10.03
CA GLY A 40 2.01 4.91 9.03
C GLY A 40 0.92 4.05 8.41
N VAL A 41 -0.21 4.68 8.09
CA VAL A 41 -1.33 4.03 7.40
C VAL A 41 -1.73 4.89 6.21
N ALA A 42 -1.88 4.27 5.05
CA ALA A 42 -2.19 5.00 3.82
C ALA A 42 -2.99 4.15 2.84
N LEU A 43 -3.53 4.82 1.84
CA LEU A 43 -3.97 4.17 0.61
C LEU A 43 -2.91 4.43 -0.45
N LEU A 44 -2.58 3.42 -1.22
CA LEU A 44 -1.75 3.55 -2.43
C LEU A 44 -2.58 3.21 -3.64
N LYS A 45 -2.44 4.01 -4.68
CA LYS A 45 -3.07 3.78 -5.98
C LYS A 45 -1.97 3.60 -7.02
N TYR A 46 -1.93 2.42 -7.63
CA TYR A 46 -0.97 2.05 -8.66
C TYR A 46 -1.61 2.26 -10.02
N GLU A 47 -0.91 2.92 -10.93
CA GLU A 47 -1.29 2.93 -12.34
C GLU A 47 -1.00 1.55 -12.94
N ALA A 48 -1.72 1.21 -14.02
CA ALA A 48 -1.42 -0.01 -14.77
C ALA A 48 0.03 0.02 -15.24
N GLY A 49 0.77 -1.05 -14.97
CA GLY A 49 2.18 -1.18 -15.31
C GLY A 49 3.16 -0.55 -14.31
N ALA A 50 2.68 0.03 -13.23
CA ALA A 50 3.55 0.61 -12.20
C ALA A 50 4.40 -0.47 -11.51
N VAL A 51 5.64 -0.12 -11.21
CA VAL A 51 6.59 -1.01 -10.53
C VAL A 51 7.22 -0.27 -9.36
N VAL A 52 7.21 -0.90 -8.19
CA VAL A 52 8.01 -0.46 -7.04
C VAL A 52 9.29 -1.29 -7.03
N PRO A 53 10.48 -0.66 -7.11
CA PRO A 53 11.74 -1.39 -7.12
C PRO A 53 11.92 -2.28 -5.90
N ARG A 54 12.85 -3.21 -5.97
CA ARG A 54 13.17 -4.08 -4.85
C ARG A 54 13.45 -3.26 -3.61
N HIS A 55 12.83 -3.64 -2.51
CA HIS A 55 12.92 -2.93 -1.24
C HIS A 55 12.87 -3.93 -0.09
N ARG A 56 13.34 -3.48 1.07
CA ARG A 56 13.33 -4.25 2.30
C ARG A 56 12.33 -3.64 3.28
N HIS A 57 11.56 -4.50 3.93
CA HIS A 57 10.65 -4.10 4.99
C HIS A 57 11.45 -3.93 6.29
N GLU A 58 11.59 -2.70 6.79
CA GLU A 58 12.30 -2.42 8.03
C GLU A 58 11.44 -2.72 9.26
N GLY A 59 10.14 -2.85 9.08
CA GLY A 59 9.19 -3.31 10.09
C GLY A 59 8.11 -4.13 9.43
N LEU A 60 7.15 -4.60 10.22
CA LEU A 60 5.98 -5.31 9.70
C LEU A 60 5.22 -4.40 8.73
N GLU A 61 4.80 -4.96 7.61
CA GLU A 61 3.93 -4.30 6.66
C GLU A 61 2.70 -5.16 6.41
N THR A 62 1.51 -4.56 6.44
CA THR A 62 0.27 -5.25 6.09
C THR A 62 -0.43 -4.51 4.97
N ILE A 63 -1.03 -5.26 4.06
CA ILE A 63 -1.72 -4.73 2.89
C ILE A 63 -3.05 -5.45 2.71
N LEU A 64 -4.11 -4.68 2.54
CA LEU A 64 -5.39 -5.19 2.05
C LEU A 64 -5.61 -4.64 0.64
N VAL A 65 -5.69 -5.53 -0.34
CA VAL A 65 -5.99 -5.14 -1.72
C VAL A 65 -7.48 -4.81 -1.81
N LEU A 66 -7.80 -3.57 -2.19
CA LEU A 66 -9.19 -3.10 -2.28
C LEU A 66 -9.74 -3.22 -3.69
N GLN A 67 -8.92 -3.02 -4.71
CA GLN A 67 -9.30 -3.13 -6.12
C GLN A 67 -8.09 -3.50 -6.95
N GLY A 68 -8.33 -4.24 -8.03
CA GLY A 68 -7.27 -4.63 -8.95
C GLY A 68 -6.40 -5.75 -8.39
N THR A 69 -5.16 -5.83 -8.87
CA THR A 69 -4.23 -6.89 -8.52
C THR A 69 -2.86 -6.31 -8.22
N GLN A 70 -2.32 -6.64 -7.06
CA GLN A 70 -0.93 -6.37 -6.69
C GLN A 70 -0.12 -7.64 -6.84
N SER A 71 1.04 -7.56 -7.47
CA SER A 71 1.90 -8.71 -7.71
C SER A 71 3.27 -8.52 -7.09
N ASP A 72 3.90 -9.62 -6.72
CA ASP A 72 5.32 -9.69 -6.38
C ASP A 72 5.89 -11.01 -6.90
N GLU A 73 7.14 -11.33 -6.56
CA GLU A 73 7.79 -12.55 -7.04
C GLU A 73 7.10 -13.84 -6.59
N THR A 74 6.22 -13.78 -5.59
CA THR A 74 5.54 -14.96 -5.06
C THR A 74 4.13 -15.15 -5.62
N GLY A 75 3.58 -14.17 -6.33
CA GLY A 75 2.26 -14.34 -6.93
C GLY A 75 1.51 -13.06 -7.22
N ASP A 76 0.27 -13.23 -7.63
CA ASP A 76 -0.68 -12.18 -7.95
C ASP A 76 -1.79 -12.18 -6.89
N TYR A 77 -2.07 -11.01 -6.33
CA TYR A 77 -3.00 -10.88 -5.20
C TYR A 77 -4.13 -9.92 -5.59
N GLY A 78 -5.32 -10.46 -5.73
CA GLY A 78 -6.50 -9.71 -6.13
C GLY A 78 -7.26 -9.06 -4.98
N ALA A 79 -8.29 -8.30 -5.32
CA ALA A 79 -9.13 -7.59 -4.36
C ALA A 79 -9.63 -8.52 -3.25
N GLY A 80 -9.58 -8.05 -2.01
CA GLY A 80 -9.95 -8.80 -0.82
C GLY A 80 -8.81 -9.62 -0.19
N THR A 81 -7.63 -9.68 -0.85
CA THR A 81 -6.47 -10.38 -0.29
C THR A 81 -5.78 -9.53 0.76
N TYR A 82 -5.48 -10.14 1.89
CA TYR A 82 -4.70 -9.52 2.95
C TYR A 82 -3.29 -10.10 2.95
N ILE A 83 -2.29 -9.24 2.84
CA ILE A 83 -0.89 -9.61 2.70
C ILE A 83 -0.14 -9.15 3.95
N VAL A 84 0.71 -10.01 4.49
CA VAL A 84 1.59 -9.66 5.62
C VAL A 84 3.03 -9.89 5.18
N ASN A 85 3.83 -8.83 5.24
CA ASN A 85 5.26 -8.86 4.94
C ASN A 85 6.03 -8.66 6.24
N ALA A 86 6.76 -9.68 6.67
CA ALA A 86 7.53 -9.62 7.90
C ALA A 86 8.73 -8.67 7.78
N ALA A 87 9.14 -8.09 8.90
CA ALA A 87 10.36 -7.28 8.97
C ALA A 87 11.55 -8.08 8.46
N GLY A 88 12.42 -7.45 7.70
CA GLY A 88 13.61 -8.05 7.11
C GLY A 88 13.40 -8.72 5.76
N THR A 89 12.16 -8.87 5.31
CA THR A 89 11.88 -9.47 4.00
C THR A 89 12.03 -8.44 2.87
N GLU A 90 12.31 -8.92 1.66
CA GLU A 90 12.57 -8.11 0.49
C GLU A 90 11.74 -8.61 -0.68
N HIS A 91 11.25 -7.68 -1.50
CA HIS A 91 10.59 -8.00 -2.77
C HIS A 91 10.52 -6.77 -3.68
N SER A 92 10.14 -7.00 -4.93
CA SER A 92 9.62 -5.97 -5.83
C SER A 92 8.11 -6.13 -5.92
N VAL A 93 7.42 -5.02 -6.20
CA VAL A 93 5.95 -5.02 -6.32
C VAL A 93 5.59 -4.37 -7.64
N TRP A 94 4.57 -4.89 -8.29
CA TRP A 94 4.03 -4.27 -9.50
C TRP A 94 2.54 -4.52 -9.61
N SER A 95 1.89 -3.82 -10.52
CA SER A 95 0.49 -4.05 -10.84
C SER A 95 0.28 -3.91 -12.34
N ASP A 96 0.00 -5.01 -13.03
CA ASP A 96 -0.23 -4.98 -14.48
C ASP A 96 -1.50 -4.20 -14.84
N THR A 97 -2.52 -4.31 -14.01
CA THR A 97 -3.84 -3.73 -14.28
C THR A 97 -4.10 -2.42 -13.51
N GLY A 98 -3.21 -2.05 -12.61
CA GLY A 98 -3.48 -1.04 -11.61
C GLY A 98 -4.18 -1.62 -10.41
N CYS A 99 -4.02 -1.00 -9.25
CA CYS A 99 -4.69 -1.44 -8.04
C CYS A 99 -4.78 -0.31 -7.01
N VAL A 100 -5.65 -0.53 -6.03
CA VAL A 100 -5.75 0.31 -4.85
C VAL A 100 -5.59 -0.59 -3.63
N VAL A 101 -4.68 -0.21 -2.74
CA VAL A 101 -4.40 -1.00 -1.54
C VAL A 101 -4.45 -0.12 -0.29
N LEU A 102 -4.89 -0.70 0.81
CA LEU A 102 -4.76 -0.15 2.15
C LEU A 102 -3.51 -0.75 2.77
N ILE A 103 -2.58 0.09 3.19
CA ILE A 103 -1.28 -0.35 3.67
C ILE A 103 -0.99 0.24 5.05
N GLN A 104 -0.38 -0.58 5.91
CA GLN A 104 0.18 -0.14 7.18
C GLN A 104 1.64 -0.56 7.24
N TRP A 105 2.52 0.41 7.55
CA TRP A 105 3.94 0.17 7.76
C TRP A 105 4.31 0.48 9.21
N ASP A 106 4.99 -0.43 9.88
CA ASP A 106 5.60 -0.10 11.17
C ASP A 106 6.78 0.87 11.00
N ARG A 107 7.50 0.74 9.88
CA ARG A 107 8.63 1.61 9.50
C ARG A 107 8.61 1.83 7.99
N PRO A 108 9.12 2.97 7.50
CA PRO A 108 9.31 3.14 6.06
C PRO A 108 10.20 2.04 5.49
N VAL A 109 9.91 1.62 4.25
CA VAL A 109 10.75 0.63 3.55
C VAL A 109 12.06 1.28 3.09
N THR A 110 13.07 0.46 2.86
CA THR A 110 14.34 0.89 2.26
C THR A 110 14.40 0.37 0.82
N ILE A 111 14.52 1.28 -0.14
CA ILE A 111 14.74 0.92 -1.53
C ILE A 111 16.18 0.43 -1.67
N LEU A 112 16.36 -0.72 -2.30
CA LEU A 112 17.65 -1.38 -2.44
C LEU A 112 18.33 -1.04 -3.77
#